data_62886c7db9ef02a2b3e938710b30db96
#
_entry.id   62886c7db9ef02a2b3e938710b30db96
#
_cell.length_a   1.000
_cell.length_b   1.000
_cell.length_c   1.000
_cell.angle_alpha   90.00
_cell.angle_beta   90.00
_cell.angle_gamma   90.00
#
_symmetry.space_group_name_H-M   'P 1'
#
loop_
_entity.id
_entity.type
_entity.pdbx_description
1 polymer ?
#
loop_
_entity_poly.entity_id
_entity_poly.type
_entity_poly.pdbx_seq_one_letter_code
_entity_poly.pdbx_strand_id
1 'polypeptide(L)'
;MSKVQGNLQDSFLNLVRKENIPVTVFLVNGYQLKGYIRGFDNFTVAVEFEGKVQLVYKHALSTIQPVRPLPVTIAQLMAGGAAQEPESD
;
A
#
# COMPACT_ATOMS: atom_id res chain seq x y z
N MET A 1 20.43 3.15 7.03
CA MET A 1 19.98 3.19 7.01
C MET A 1 19.24 3.33 6.86
N SER A 2 18.97 3.19 6.78
CA SER A 2 18.19 3.21 6.61
C SER A 2 17.42 3.37 6.58
N LYS A 3 17.10 3.37 6.44
CA LYS A 3 16.38 3.39 6.41
C LYS A 3 15.52 3.28 6.33
N VAL A 4 15.29 3.24 6.02
CA VAL A 4 14.49 3.12 5.95
C VAL A 4 13.79 2.63 6.10
N GLN A 5 13.80 2.20 5.98
CA GLN A 5 13.26 1.60 6.13
C GLN A 5 12.19 1.44 6.52
N GLY A 6 12.08 0.79 6.81
CA GLY A 6 10.87 0.40 7.44
C GLY A 6 9.69 1.26 7.21
N ASN A 7 9.37 1.50 6.06
CA ASN A 7 8.23 2.31 5.71
C ASN A 7 7.00 1.41 5.65
N LEU A 8 6.18 1.46 6.70
CA LEU A 8 4.99 0.61 6.76
C LEU A 8 4.04 0.88 5.60
N GLN A 9 3.89 2.15 5.23
CA GLN A 9 3.00 2.49 4.13
C GLN A 9 3.41 1.82 2.84
N ASP A 10 4.69 1.91 2.50
CA ASP A 10 5.16 1.32 1.25
C ASP A 10 5.14 -0.20 1.30
N SER A 11 5.44 -0.78 2.47
CA SER A 11 5.34 -2.23 2.61
C SER A 11 3.90 -2.70 2.41
N PHE A 12 2.95 -1.98 2.98
CA PHE A 12 1.54 -2.29 2.83
C PHE A 12 1.09 -2.15 1.38
N LEU A 13 1.46 -1.04 0.75
CA LEU A 13 1.09 -0.80 -0.64
C LEU A 13 1.67 -1.87 -1.56
N ASN A 14 2.91 -2.25 -1.31
CA ASN A 14 3.55 -3.28 -2.12
C ASN A 14 2.86 -4.62 -1.96
N LEU A 15 2.46 -4.95 -0.74
CA LEU A 15 1.78 -6.21 -0.47
C LEU A 15 0.44 -6.26 -1.20
N VAL A 16 -0.41 -5.24 -1.03
CA VAL A 16 -1.73 -5.29 -1.67
C VAL A 16 -1.59 -5.23 -3.19
N ARG A 17 -0.57 -4.56 -3.71
CA ARG A 17 -0.32 -4.57 -5.14
C ARG A 17 0.09 -5.95 -5.62
N LYS A 18 1.05 -6.54 -4.94
CA LYS A 18 1.61 -7.83 -5.36
C LYS A 18 0.59 -8.94 -5.23
N GLU A 19 -0.18 -8.93 -4.16
CA GLU A 19 -1.17 -9.97 -3.90
C GLU A 19 -2.51 -9.67 -4.55
N ASN A 20 -2.60 -8.56 -5.27
CA ASN A 20 -3.81 -8.18 -6.00
C ASN A 20 -5.02 -8.10 -5.07
N ILE A 21 -4.84 -7.46 -3.94
CA ILE A 21 -5.90 -7.33 -2.94
C ILE A 21 -6.61 -6.01 -3.16
N PRO A 22 -7.94 -6.05 -3.42
CA PRO A 22 -8.65 -4.79 -3.59
C PRO A 22 -8.70 -4.01 -2.29
N VAL A 23 -8.69 -2.69 -2.42
CA VAL A 23 -8.68 -1.81 -1.26
C VAL A 23 -9.74 -0.72 -1.43
N THR A 24 -10.15 -0.15 -0.30
CA THR A 24 -10.91 1.10 -0.28
C THR A 24 -9.96 2.16 0.22
N VAL A 25 -9.80 3.21 -0.57
CA VAL A 25 -8.93 4.32 -0.27
C VAL A 25 -9.79 5.49 0.19
N PHE A 26 -9.52 5.98 1.40
CA PHE A 26 -10.25 7.11 1.95
C PHE A 26 -9.36 8.34 1.83
N LEU A 27 -9.91 9.40 1.27
CA LEU A 27 -9.19 10.64 1.08
C LEU A 27 -9.53 11.64 2.18
N VAL A 28 -8.61 12.57 2.40
CA VAL A 28 -8.81 13.56 3.48
C VAL A 28 -10.01 14.46 3.23
N ASN A 29 -10.47 14.57 1.99
CA ASN A 29 -11.67 15.35 1.69
C ASN A 29 -12.97 14.56 1.84
N GLY A 30 -12.87 13.30 2.30
CA GLY A 30 -14.05 12.48 2.53
C GLY A 30 -14.43 11.56 1.40
N TYR A 31 -13.80 11.69 0.25
CA TYR A 31 -14.09 10.79 -0.86
C TYR A 31 -13.50 9.42 -0.60
N GLN A 32 -14.12 8.42 -1.21
CA GLN A 32 -13.65 7.04 -1.17
C GLN A 32 -13.44 6.56 -2.59
N LEU A 33 -12.35 5.82 -2.78
CA LEU A 33 -12.05 5.17 -4.04
C LEU A 33 -11.87 3.69 -3.76
N LYS A 34 -12.44 2.85 -4.62
CA LYS A 34 -12.25 1.41 -4.50
C LYS A 34 -11.48 0.93 -5.70
N GLY A 35 -10.64 -0.05 -5.49
CA GLY A 35 -9.90 -0.60 -6.62
C GLY A 35 -8.64 -1.32 -6.16
N TYR A 36 -7.73 -1.46 -7.12
CA TYR A 36 -6.49 -2.18 -6.92
C TYR A 36 -5.34 -1.21 -7.00
N ILE A 37 -4.36 -1.39 -6.12
CA ILE A 37 -3.14 -0.61 -6.20
C ILE A 37 -2.29 -1.22 -7.32
N ARG A 38 -2.02 -0.43 -8.35
CA ARG A 38 -1.23 -0.91 -9.48
C ARG A 38 0.21 -0.43 -9.45
N GLY A 39 0.49 0.61 -8.69
CA GLY A 39 1.84 1.12 -8.55
C GLY A 39 1.84 2.27 -7.59
N PHE A 40 3.03 2.69 -7.19
CA PHE A 40 3.15 3.85 -6.31
C PHE A 40 4.59 4.32 -6.34
N ASP A 41 4.77 5.57 -5.97
CA ASP A 41 6.11 6.11 -5.80
C ASP A 41 6.13 6.95 -4.53
N ASN A 42 7.11 7.83 -4.40
CA ASN A 42 7.26 8.61 -3.17
C ASN A 42 6.10 9.56 -2.92
N PHE A 43 5.35 9.92 -3.95
CA PHE A 43 4.34 10.97 -3.82
C PHE A 43 2.95 10.55 -4.24
N THR A 44 2.83 9.49 -5.03
CA THR A 44 1.55 9.12 -5.64
C THR A 44 1.30 7.63 -5.54
N VAL A 45 0.01 7.29 -5.67
CA VAL A 45 -0.44 5.91 -5.72
C VAL A 45 -1.37 5.79 -6.92
N ALA A 46 -1.16 4.76 -7.73
CA ALA A 46 -2.04 4.49 -8.87
C ALA A 46 -3.09 3.48 -8.46
N VAL A 47 -4.35 3.88 -8.56
CA VAL A 47 -5.48 3.04 -8.19
C VAL A 47 -6.28 2.74 -9.45
N GLU A 48 -6.52 1.48 -9.71
CA GLU A 48 -7.28 1.05 -10.88
C GLU A 48 -8.61 0.44 -10.47
N PHE A 49 -9.68 0.88 -11.12
CA PHE A 49 -11.00 0.30 -10.92
C PHE A 49 -11.73 0.31 -12.25
N GLU A 50 -12.21 -0.85 -12.65
CA GLU A 50 -12.98 -1.02 -13.89
C GLU A 50 -12.25 -0.46 -15.11
N GLY A 51 -10.96 -0.75 -15.18
CA GLY A 51 -10.15 -0.34 -16.32
C GLY A 51 -9.68 1.11 -16.31
N LYS A 52 -10.03 1.85 -15.28
CA LYS A 52 -9.63 3.25 -15.17
C LYS A 52 -8.58 3.39 -14.08
N VAL A 53 -7.51 4.14 -14.37
CA VAL A 53 -6.45 4.35 -13.41
C VAL A 53 -6.50 5.80 -12.95
N GLN A 54 -6.49 5.99 -11.64
CA GLN A 54 -6.43 7.32 -11.05
C GLN A 54 -5.15 7.43 -10.23
N LEU A 55 -4.49 8.56 -10.34
CA LEU A 55 -3.32 8.85 -9.52
C LEU A 55 -3.76 9.68 -8.33
N VAL A 56 -3.43 9.19 -7.14
CA VAL A 56 -3.82 9.85 -5.91
C VAL A 56 -2.55 10.26 -5.18
N TYR A 57 -2.48 11.50 -4.76
CA TYR A 57 -1.32 11.98 -4.02
C TYR A 57 -1.33 11.41 -2.62
N LYS A 58 -0.17 10.97 -2.16
CA LYS A 58 -0.09 10.35 -0.84
C LYS A 58 -0.53 11.28 0.27
N HIS A 59 -0.27 12.58 0.13
CA HIS A 59 -0.69 13.52 1.17
C HIS A 59 -2.20 13.70 1.25
N ALA A 60 -2.93 13.22 0.23
CA ALA A 60 -4.39 13.27 0.25
C ALA A 60 -4.99 11.98 0.83
N LEU A 61 -4.17 11.00 1.13
CA LEU A 61 -4.65 9.73 1.67
C LEU A 61 -4.92 9.88 3.16
N SER A 62 -6.07 9.40 3.59
CA SER A 62 -6.38 9.32 5.02
C SER A 62 -6.22 7.89 5.50
N THR A 63 -6.83 6.95 4.80
CA THR A 63 -6.84 5.54 5.19
C THR A 63 -6.89 4.69 3.95
N ILE A 64 -6.22 3.55 3.99
CA ILE A 64 -6.36 2.52 2.97
C ILE A 64 -6.78 1.25 3.68
N GLN A 65 -7.92 0.71 3.29
CA GLN A 65 -8.49 -0.45 3.97
C GLN A 65 -8.62 -1.59 2.97
N PRO A 66 -7.93 -2.72 3.20
CA PRO A 66 -8.11 -3.87 2.33
C PRO A 66 -9.50 -4.46 2.53
N VAL A 67 -10.09 -4.96 1.45
CA VAL A 67 -11.45 -5.50 1.54
C VAL A 67 -11.46 -6.94 2.03
N ARG A 68 -10.29 -7.56 2.16
CA ARG A 68 -10.17 -8.88 2.73
C ARG A 68 -8.94 -8.93 3.61
N PRO A 69 -8.85 -9.92 4.51
CA PRO A 69 -7.71 -9.99 5.42
C PRO A 69 -6.38 -10.08 4.67
N LEU A 70 -5.38 -9.46 5.24
CA LEU A 70 -4.04 -9.54 4.70
C LEU A 70 -3.46 -10.93 4.97
N PRO A 71 -2.61 -11.45 4.08
CA PRO A 71 -1.98 -12.75 4.30
C PRO A 71 -0.87 -12.70 5.36
N VAL A 72 -0.55 -11.52 5.85
CA VAL A 72 0.50 -11.38 6.87
C VAL A 72 0.02 -10.40 7.93
N THR A 73 0.67 -10.45 9.09
CA THR A 73 0.38 -9.51 10.17
C THR A 73 1.13 -8.21 9.95
N ILE A 74 0.74 -7.19 10.70
CA ILE A 74 1.46 -5.91 10.65
C ILE A 74 2.89 -6.09 11.11
N ALA A 75 3.11 -6.93 12.12
CA ALA A 75 4.46 -7.20 12.57
C ALA A 75 5.30 -7.83 11.48
N GLN A 76 4.69 -8.75 10.72
CA GLN A 76 5.39 -9.36 9.60
C GLN A 76 5.67 -8.35 8.49
N LEU A 77 4.75 -7.43 8.25
CA LEU A 77 4.98 -6.40 7.25
C LEU A 77 6.16 -5.53 7.62
N MET A 78 6.23 -5.12 8.88
CA MET A 78 7.30 -4.25 9.32
C MET A 78 8.63 -4.97 9.27
N ALA A 79 8.66 -6.21 9.74
CA ALA A 79 9.88 -7.00 9.72
C ALA A 79 10.22 -7.43 8.29
N GLY A 80 9.22 -7.89 7.57
CA GLY A 80 9.43 -8.39 6.24
C GLY A 80 9.85 -7.34 5.26
N GLY A 81 9.34 -6.14 5.44
CA GLY A 81 9.79 -5.04 4.62
C GLY A 81 11.27 -4.83 4.77
N ALA A 82 11.79 -5.13 5.93
CA ALA A 82 13.22 -5.05 6.15
C ALA A 82 13.90 -6.35 5.77
N ALA A 83 13.28 -7.43 6.06
CA ALA A 83 13.94 -8.71 5.97
C ALA A 83 13.89 -9.31 4.61
N GLN A 84 13.05 -8.95 3.89
CA GLN A 84 13.03 -9.64 2.68
C GLN A 84 14.34 -9.71 2.09
N GLU A 85 14.66 -9.70 2.94
CA GLU A 85 15.49 -9.97 2.85
C GLU A 85 16.12 -10.50 3.46
N PRO A 86 16.44 -10.91 3.55
CA PRO A 86 16.97 -11.38 4.02
C PRO A 86 17.69 -11.61 4.50
N GLU A 87 17.79 -11.56 4.40
CA GLU A 87 18.33 -11.77 4.77
C GLU A 87 18.97 -11.60 5.39
N SER A 88 19.12 -11.44 5.43
CA SER A 88 19.63 -11.26 5.94
C SER A 88 20.13 -11.34 6.65
N ASP A 89 20.26 -11.42 6.71
CA ASP A 89 20.67 -11.55 7.25
C ASP A 89 20.96 -11.71 7.51
#